data_9c68d2b80ab919086e6a398ab3d8b060
#
_entry.id   9c68d2b80ab919086e6a398ab3d8b060
#
_cell.length_a   1.000
_cell.length_b   1.000
_cell.length_c   1.000
_cell.angle_alpha   90.00
_cell.angle_beta   90.00
_cell.angle_gamma   90.00
#
_symmetry.space_group_name_H-M   'P 1'
#
loop_
_entity.id
_entity.type
_entity.pdbx_description
1 polymer ?
#
loop_
_entity_poly.entity_id
_entity_poly.type
_entity_poly.pdbx_seq_one_letter_code
_entity_poly.pdbx_strand_id
1 'polypeptide(L)'
;KGDNEATFARRIHDLFTVPQTCIVGYNNVRFDDEVTRNIFYRNFYDPYAWSWQHDNSRWDLLDVMRACYALRPEGIAWPENDEGLPSFRLEHLTVANGIEHQNAHDAMADVYATIAMAKLVKTRQPRLFDYLYSHRNKRKLATLIDVPQMKPLVHVSGMFGAARGNTSLVAPLAWHPENRNAVIMVDLAGDMAPLLELDADALRERLYTPRAELGDLPAAPIKLVHLNKCPVLAQANTLRPQDADRLGISIQRCLENAQLLRANPQVREKVVAVYAEAEPFVPSENVDAQLYN
;
A
#
# COMPACT_ATOMS: atom_id res chain seq x y z
N LYS A 1 -27.50 -11.50 20.20
CA LYS A 1 -26.48 -12.55 20.45
C LYS A 1 -25.90 -12.91 19.10
N GLY A 2 -24.57 -12.79 18.94
CA GLY A 2 -23.88 -13.26 17.73
C GLY A 2 -23.75 -14.79 17.71
N ASP A 3 -23.36 -15.33 16.57
CA ASP A 3 -22.98 -16.74 16.42
C ASP A 3 -21.70 -17.04 17.24
N ASN A 4 -21.44 -18.30 17.54
CA ASN A 4 -20.12 -18.69 18.01
C ASN A 4 -19.09 -18.58 16.87
N GLU A 5 -17.79 -18.54 17.20
CA GLU A 5 -16.72 -18.32 16.23
C GLU A 5 -16.73 -19.36 15.08
N ALA A 6 -16.94 -20.64 15.37
CA ALA A 6 -16.95 -21.68 14.34
C ALA A 6 -18.11 -21.51 13.34
N THR A 7 -19.29 -21.15 13.81
CA THR A 7 -20.44 -20.86 12.96
C THR A 7 -20.21 -19.59 12.12
N PHE A 8 -19.66 -18.56 12.74
CA PHE A 8 -19.31 -17.31 12.07
C PHE A 8 -18.22 -17.56 11.00
N ALA A 9 -17.14 -18.25 11.35
CA ALA A 9 -16.06 -18.61 10.41
C ALA A 9 -16.60 -19.34 9.18
N ARG A 10 -17.45 -20.34 9.38
CA ARG A 10 -18.09 -21.05 8.26
C ARG A 10 -18.89 -20.12 7.37
N ARG A 11 -19.73 -19.26 7.94
CA ARG A 11 -20.57 -18.33 7.17
C ARG A 11 -19.75 -17.35 6.34
N ILE A 12 -18.73 -16.75 6.92
CA ILE A 12 -17.88 -15.81 6.16
C ILE A 12 -17.01 -16.55 5.13
N HIS A 13 -16.53 -17.75 5.44
CA HIS A 13 -15.80 -18.58 4.50
C HIS A 13 -16.66 -18.92 3.27
N ASP A 14 -17.90 -19.38 3.47
CA ASP A 14 -18.81 -19.71 2.38
C ASP A 14 -19.08 -18.49 1.47
N LEU A 15 -19.18 -17.28 2.04
CA LEU A 15 -19.37 -16.04 1.30
C LEU A 15 -18.10 -15.60 0.56
N PHE A 16 -16.94 -15.67 1.25
CA PHE A 16 -15.67 -15.16 0.72
C PHE A 16 -15.06 -16.05 -0.35
N THR A 17 -15.42 -17.36 -0.38
CA THR A 17 -14.92 -18.32 -1.36
C THR A 17 -15.80 -18.45 -2.60
N VAL A 18 -16.91 -17.72 -2.70
CA VAL A 18 -17.67 -17.63 -3.95
C VAL A 18 -16.75 -17.12 -5.07
N PRO A 19 -16.66 -17.82 -6.22
CA PRO A 19 -15.81 -17.40 -7.33
C PRO A 19 -16.04 -15.94 -7.77
N GLN A 20 -14.97 -15.24 -8.13
CA GLN A 20 -14.99 -13.84 -8.60
C GLN A 20 -15.46 -12.81 -7.56
N THR A 21 -15.43 -13.17 -6.27
CA THR A 21 -15.75 -12.26 -5.18
C THR A 21 -14.59 -11.28 -4.96
N CYS A 22 -14.94 -10.00 -4.80
CA CYS A 22 -14.01 -8.97 -4.35
C CYS A 22 -14.41 -8.50 -2.95
N ILE A 23 -13.57 -8.74 -1.96
CA ILE A 23 -13.75 -8.25 -0.60
C ILE A 23 -13.22 -6.82 -0.54
N VAL A 24 -14.07 -5.89 -0.16
CA VAL A 24 -13.74 -4.45 -0.07
C VAL A 24 -13.93 -3.97 1.35
N GLY A 25 -12.99 -3.19 1.84
CA GLY A 25 -13.07 -2.53 3.14
C GLY A 25 -12.34 -1.19 3.14
N TYR A 26 -12.24 -0.61 4.31
CA TYR A 26 -11.48 0.62 4.56
C TYR A 26 -10.35 0.30 5.53
N ASN A 27 -9.09 0.32 5.06
CA ASN A 27 -7.90 -0.16 5.78
C ASN A 27 -7.92 -1.67 6.08
N ASN A 28 -8.71 -2.43 5.33
CA ASN A 28 -8.93 -3.86 5.55
C ASN A 28 -7.67 -4.71 5.32
N VAL A 29 -6.83 -4.36 4.36
CA VAL A 29 -5.60 -5.12 4.05
C VAL A 29 -4.65 -5.19 5.25
N ARG A 30 -4.69 -4.19 6.14
CA ARG A 30 -3.84 -4.12 7.34
C ARG A 30 -4.52 -4.59 8.62
N PHE A 31 -5.84 -4.70 8.64
CA PHE A 31 -6.59 -5.02 9.84
C PHE A 31 -7.56 -6.19 9.63
N ASP A 32 -8.64 -6.01 8.88
CA ASP A 32 -9.70 -7.03 8.74
C ASP A 32 -9.21 -8.31 8.10
N ASP A 33 -8.28 -8.20 7.15
CA ASP A 33 -7.68 -9.36 6.49
C ASP A 33 -6.88 -10.23 7.49
N GLU A 34 -6.13 -9.61 8.40
CA GLU A 34 -5.38 -10.34 9.42
C GLU A 34 -6.32 -11.02 10.41
N VAL A 35 -7.38 -10.33 10.85
CA VAL A 35 -8.41 -10.93 11.70
C VAL A 35 -9.08 -12.10 10.97
N THR A 36 -9.43 -11.94 9.71
CA THR A 36 -10.05 -12.99 8.90
C THR A 36 -9.14 -14.22 8.75
N ARG A 37 -7.85 -14.00 8.49
CA ARG A 37 -6.86 -15.09 8.41
C ARG A 37 -6.75 -15.86 9.70
N ASN A 38 -6.68 -15.17 10.84
CA ASN A 38 -6.61 -15.79 12.15
C ASN A 38 -7.87 -16.62 12.45
N ILE A 39 -9.06 -16.08 12.17
CA ILE A 39 -10.33 -16.80 12.34
C ILE A 39 -10.35 -18.05 11.46
N PHE A 40 -9.99 -17.96 10.20
CA PHE A 40 -9.98 -19.11 9.29
C PHE A 40 -8.97 -20.17 9.74
N TYR A 41 -7.76 -19.78 10.09
CA TYR A 41 -6.74 -20.69 10.57
C TYR A 41 -7.20 -21.48 11.82
N ARG A 42 -7.72 -20.80 12.85
CA ARG A 42 -8.20 -21.45 14.08
C ARG A 42 -9.38 -22.40 13.83
N ASN A 43 -10.13 -22.18 12.75
CA ASN A 43 -11.27 -22.99 12.37
C ASN A 43 -10.98 -23.96 11.22
N PHE A 44 -9.68 -24.26 10.96
CA PHE A 44 -9.20 -25.23 9.99
C PHE A 44 -9.54 -24.94 8.53
N TYR A 45 -9.76 -23.67 8.17
CA TYR A 45 -9.84 -23.20 6.79
C TYR A 45 -8.48 -22.66 6.33
N ASP A 46 -8.23 -22.72 5.00
CA ASP A 46 -7.08 -22.01 4.42
C ASP A 46 -7.24 -20.49 4.61
N PRO A 47 -6.35 -19.81 5.35
CA PRO A 47 -6.50 -18.40 5.69
C PRO A 47 -6.17 -17.44 4.56
N TYR A 48 -5.63 -17.91 3.42
CA TYR A 48 -5.24 -17.04 2.31
C TYR A 48 -6.05 -17.27 1.04
N ALA A 49 -6.54 -18.50 0.81
CA ALA A 49 -7.19 -18.93 -0.43
C ALA A 49 -8.37 -18.04 -0.84
N TRP A 50 -9.20 -17.61 0.12
CA TRP A 50 -10.34 -16.74 -0.09
C TRP A 50 -10.03 -15.43 -0.82
N SER A 51 -8.79 -14.96 -0.72
CA SER A 51 -8.37 -13.66 -1.23
C SER A 51 -7.78 -13.68 -2.64
N TRP A 52 -7.61 -14.87 -3.26
CA TRP A 52 -6.98 -15.01 -4.58
C TRP A 52 -7.43 -16.21 -5.42
N GLN A 53 -7.93 -17.32 -4.81
CA GLN A 53 -8.41 -18.46 -5.58
C GLN A 53 -9.68 -18.10 -6.36
N HIS A 54 -9.94 -18.80 -7.44
CA HIS A 54 -11.14 -18.65 -8.27
C HIS A 54 -11.41 -17.20 -8.75
N ASP A 55 -10.33 -16.46 -9.06
CA ASP A 55 -10.36 -15.04 -9.42
C ASP A 55 -10.91 -14.10 -8.33
N ASN A 56 -10.91 -14.56 -7.09
CA ASN A 56 -11.21 -13.73 -5.94
C ASN A 56 -10.14 -12.66 -5.74
N SER A 57 -10.50 -11.59 -5.08
CA SER A 57 -9.62 -10.44 -4.86
C SER A 57 -10.03 -9.68 -3.61
N ARG A 58 -9.14 -8.78 -3.20
CA ARG A 58 -9.35 -7.80 -2.13
C ARG A 58 -9.16 -6.40 -2.69
N TRP A 59 -9.72 -5.41 -2.05
CA TRP A 59 -9.50 -4.03 -2.40
C TRP A 59 -9.64 -3.13 -1.17
N ASP A 60 -8.70 -2.23 -0.99
CA ASP A 60 -8.66 -1.32 0.16
C ASP A 60 -8.99 0.10 -0.26
N LEU A 61 -10.11 0.62 0.23
CA LEU A 61 -10.59 1.93 -0.16
C LEU A 61 -9.78 3.07 0.45
N LEU A 62 -9.05 2.86 1.55
CA LEU A 62 -8.15 3.87 2.12
C LEU A 62 -7.08 4.30 1.11
N ASP A 63 -6.42 3.33 0.46
CA ASP A 63 -5.39 3.67 -0.53
C ASP A 63 -6.00 4.21 -1.84
N VAL A 64 -7.25 3.85 -2.15
CA VAL A 64 -8.02 4.50 -3.22
C VAL A 64 -8.27 5.98 -2.93
N MET A 65 -8.68 6.32 -1.71
CA MET A 65 -8.88 7.72 -1.30
C MET A 65 -7.57 8.51 -1.36
N ARG A 66 -6.47 7.94 -0.87
CA ARG A 66 -5.13 8.55 -0.99
C ARG A 66 -4.74 8.78 -2.45
N ALA A 67 -5.03 7.81 -3.33
CA ALA A 67 -4.76 7.94 -4.76
C ALA A 67 -5.62 9.02 -5.42
N CYS A 68 -6.89 9.14 -5.05
CA CYS A 68 -7.75 10.22 -5.54
C CYS A 68 -7.22 11.59 -5.12
N TYR A 69 -6.87 11.77 -3.84
CA TYR A 69 -6.27 13.01 -3.35
C TYR A 69 -4.99 13.36 -4.12
N ALA A 70 -4.11 12.39 -4.30
CA ALA A 70 -2.82 12.63 -4.92
C ALA A 70 -2.90 12.93 -6.43
N LEU A 71 -3.77 12.20 -7.15
CA LEU A 71 -3.72 12.14 -8.60
C LEU A 71 -4.91 12.84 -9.29
N ARG A 72 -6.07 12.86 -8.64
CA ARG A 72 -7.33 13.44 -9.18
C ARG A 72 -8.20 13.96 -8.04
N PRO A 73 -7.79 15.05 -7.36
CA PRO A 73 -8.51 15.54 -6.17
C PRO A 73 -9.86 16.19 -6.47
N GLU A 74 -10.13 16.51 -7.73
CA GLU A 74 -11.28 17.32 -8.12
C GLU A 74 -12.62 16.60 -7.84
N GLY A 75 -13.58 17.33 -7.31
CA GLY A 75 -14.96 16.86 -7.08
C GLY A 75 -15.16 16.06 -5.79
N ILE A 76 -14.13 15.96 -4.95
CA ILE A 76 -14.18 15.36 -3.61
C ILE A 76 -13.69 16.42 -2.61
N ALA A 77 -14.37 16.57 -1.50
CA ALA A 77 -13.93 17.45 -0.41
C ALA A 77 -12.92 16.72 0.47
N TRP A 78 -11.78 17.38 0.69
CA TRP A 78 -10.66 16.82 1.43
C TRP A 78 -10.53 17.50 2.78
N PRO A 79 -10.82 16.80 3.89
CA PRO A 79 -10.62 17.35 5.23
C PRO A 79 -9.13 17.40 5.58
N GLU A 80 -8.78 18.34 6.44
CA GLU A 80 -7.45 18.45 7.01
C GLU A 80 -7.49 18.07 8.51
N ASN A 81 -6.37 17.63 9.04
CA ASN A 81 -6.15 17.45 10.46
C ASN A 81 -5.69 18.77 11.11
N ASP A 82 -5.45 18.76 12.41
CA ASP A 82 -5.02 19.93 13.19
C ASP A 82 -3.67 20.52 12.73
N GLU A 83 -2.88 19.75 11.98
CA GLU A 83 -1.60 20.17 11.40
C GLU A 83 -1.75 20.73 9.96
N GLY A 84 -2.97 20.87 9.45
CA GLY A 84 -3.24 21.30 8.06
C GLY A 84 -2.85 20.24 7.01
N LEU A 85 -2.70 18.98 7.39
CA LEU A 85 -2.41 17.88 6.50
C LEU A 85 -3.69 17.12 6.14
N PRO A 86 -3.76 16.50 4.93
CA PRO A 86 -4.95 15.76 4.52
C PRO A 86 -5.25 14.61 5.47
N SER A 87 -6.48 14.53 5.92
CA SER A 87 -7.00 13.44 6.75
C SER A 87 -7.75 12.43 5.90
N PHE A 88 -7.35 11.16 6.02
CA PHE A 88 -8.01 10.04 5.33
C PHE A 88 -8.81 9.16 6.29
N ARG A 89 -9.16 9.68 7.47
CA ARG A 89 -10.06 9.00 8.39
C ARG A 89 -11.46 8.97 7.79
N LEU A 90 -12.13 7.82 7.85
CA LEU A 90 -13.44 7.61 7.21
C LEU A 90 -14.47 8.61 7.71
N GLU A 91 -14.50 8.84 9.02
CA GLU A 91 -15.41 9.79 9.66
C GLU A 91 -15.16 11.24 9.22
N HIS A 92 -13.93 11.65 8.98
CA HIS A 92 -13.61 13.00 8.49
C HIS A 92 -14.03 13.17 7.03
N LEU A 93 -13.75 12.15 6.20
CA LEU A 93 -14.12 12.18 4.77
C LEU A 93 -15.62 12.18 4.56
N THR A 94 -16.38 11.40 5.34
CA THR A 94 -17.83 11.36 5.22
C THR A 94 -18.46 12.69 5.60
N VAL A 95 -18.04 13.29 6.71
CA VAL A 95 -18.52 14.62 7.13
C VAL A 95 -18.20 15.68 6.06
N ALA A 96 -16.96 15.73 5.57
CA ALA A 96 -16.55 16.72 4.56
C ALA A 96 -17.35 16.61 3.25
N ASN A 97 -17.83 15.41 2.91
CA ASN A 97 -18.57 15.14 1.68
C ASN A 97 -20.09 15.05 1.88
N GLY A 98 -20.62 15.45 3.06
CA GLY A 98 -22.06 15.42 3.35
C GLY A 98 -22.68 14.03 3.36
N ILE A 99 -21.91 13.01 3.69
CA ILE A 99 -22.36 11.62 3.80
C ILE A 99 -22.73 11.35 5.26
N GLU A 100 -23.96 10.88 5.49
CA GLU A 100 -24.37 10.48 6.83
C GLU A 100 -23.51 9.33 7.34
N HIS A 101 -22.88 9.54 8.48
CA HIS A 101 -22.09 8.55 9.20
C HIS A 101 -22.41 8.67 10.70
N GLN A 102 -23.69 8.38 11.02
CA GLN A 102 -24.14 8.35 12.41
C GLN A 102 -23.55 7.12 13.11
N ASN A 103 -23.13 7.29 14.36
CA ASN A 103 -22.47 6.25 15.16
C ASN A 103 -21.18 5.70 14.52
N ALA A 104 -20.23 6.59 14.19
CA ALA A 104 -18.88 6.18 13.84
C ALA A 104 -18.35 5.16 14.87
N HIS A 105 -17.67 4.10 14.39
CA HIS A 105 -17.25 2.91 15.13
C HIS A 105 -18.34 1.85 15.39
N ASP A 106 -19.58 2.05 14.91
CA ASP A 106 -20.49 0.93 14.69
C ASP A 106 -20.13 0.25 13.38
N ALA A 107 -19.88 -1.07 13.42
CA ALA A 107 -19.38 -1.83 12.26
C ALA A 107 -20.28 -1.68 11.02
N MET A 108 -21.59 -1.61 11.18
CA MET A 108 -22.51 -1.44 10.04
C MET A 108 -22.47 -0.01 9.50
N ALA A 109 -22.33 1.00 10.37
CA ALA A 109 -22.21 2.38 9.95
C ALA A 109 -20.93 2.58 9.12
N ASP A 110 -19.81 1.99 9.54
CA ASP A 110 -18.53 2.03 8.81
C ASP A 110 -18.63 1.33 7.45
N VAL A 111 -19.36 0.21 7.34
CA VAL A 111 -19.62 -0.45 6.05
C VAL A 111 -20.42 0.45 5.11
N TYR A 112 -21.51 1.07 5.57
CA TYR A 112 -22.30 1.98 4.73
C TYR A 112 -21.51 3.22 4.32
N ALA A 113 -20.71 3.77 5.22
CA ALA A 113 -19.81 4.88 4.93
C ALA A 113 -18.77 4.49 3.86
N THR A 114 -18.18 3.31 3.97
CA THR A 114 -17.24 2.77 2.98
C THR A 114 -17.89 2.63 1.60
N ILE A 115 -19.11 2.08 1.53
CA ILE A 115 -19.87 1.96 0.28
C ILE A 115 -20.18 3.34 -0.31
N ALA A 116 -20.57 4.31 0.52
CA ALA A 116 -20.88 5.65 0.06
C ALA A 116 -19.63 6.37 -0.50
N MET A 117 -18.47 6.23 0.16
CA MET A 117 -17.19 6.75 -0.33
C MET A 117 -16.78 6.08 -1.65
N ALA A 118 -16.94 4.77 -1.79
CA ALA A 118 -16.67 4.08 -3.06
C ALA A 118 -17.56 4.59 -4.20
N LYS A 119 -18.86 4.82 -3.93
CA LYS A 119 -19.78 5.41 -4.91
C LYS A 119 -19.39 6.84 -5.28
N LEU A 120 -18.96 7.65 -4.30
CA LEU A 120 -18.48 9.01 -4.52
C LEU A 120 -17.28 9.02 -5.48
N VAL A 121 -16.25 8.20 -5.21
CA VAL A 121 -15.08 8.08 -6.08
C VAL A 121 -15.47 7.61 -7.47
N LYS A 122 -16.31 6.58 -7.57
CA LYS A 122 -16.77 6.05 -8.87
C LYS A 122 -17.52 7.11 -9.69
N THR A 123 -18.29 7.98 -9.04
CA THR A 123 -19.05 9.04 -9.68
C THR A 123 -18.16 10.22 -10.10
N ARG A 124 -17.24 10.63 -9.22
CA ARG A 124 -16.41 11.84 -9.44
C ARG A 124 -15.17 11.57 -10.26
N GLN A 125 -14.55 10.38 -10.11
CA GLN A 125 -13.30 9.99 -10.75
C GLN A 125 -13.42 8.58 -11.38
N PRO A 126 -14.38 8.34 -12.31
CA PRO A 126 -14.67 7.01 -12.83
C PRO A 126 -13.47 6.33 -13.47
N ARG A 127 -12.66 7.07 -14.26
CA ARG A 127 -11.47 6.49 -14.91
C ARG A 127 -10.41 6.04 -13.92
N LEU A 128 -10.18 6.83 -12.86
CA LEU A 128 -9.23 6.45 -11.80
C LEU A 128 -9.78 5.27 -11.00
N PHE A 129 -11.07 5.28 -10.67
CA PHE A 129 -11.74 4.16 -9.99
C PHE A 129 -11.55 2.85 -10.76
N ASP A 130 -11.87 2.84 -12.06
CA ASP A 130 -11.78 1.65 -12.92
C ASP A 130 -10.33 1.18 -13.07
N TYR A 131 -9.38 2.13 -13.18
CA TYR A 131 -7.96 1.82 -13.21
C TYR A 131 -7.52 1.11 -11.92
N LEU A 132 -7.77 1.70 -10.75
CA LEU A 132 -7.38 1.16 -9.46
C LEU A 132 -8.07 -0.19 -9.18
N TYR A 133 -9.36 -0.29 -9.48
CA TYR A 133 -10.11 -1.53 -9.35
C TYR A 133 -9.53 -2.64 -10.22
N SER A 134 -9.18 -2.33 -11.46
CA SER A 134 -8.58 -3.32 -12.36
C SER A 134 -7.17 -3.73 -11.94
N HIS A 135 -6.39 -2.85 -11.31
CA HIS A 135 -5.03 -3.10 -10.83
C HIS A 135 -4.96 -3.63 -9.39
N ARG A 136 -6.08 -4.01 -8.76
CA ARG A 136 -6.06 -4.76 -7.51
C ARG A 136 -5.48 -6.18 -7.70
N ASN A 137 -5.44 -6.66 -8.93
CA ASN A 137 -4.88 -7.95 -9.30
C ASN A 137 -3.35 -7.86 -9.44
N LYS A 138 -2.62 -8.70 -8.67
CA LYS A 138 -1.15 -8.69 -8.67
C LYS A 138 -0.52 -8.99 -10.03
N ARG A 139 -1.16 -9.84 -10.86
CA ARG A 139 -0.65 -10.16 -12.21
C ARG A 139 -0.65 -8.91 -13.10
N LYS A 140 -1.73 -8.12 -13.00
CA LYS A 140 -1.83 -6.86 -13.74
C LYS A 140 -0.85 -5.81 -13.20
N LEU A 141 -0.67 -5.72 -11.88
CA LEU A 141 0.35 -4.85 -11.27
C LEU A 141 1.76 -5.24 -11.73
N ALA A 142 2.06 -6.53 -11.79
CA ALA A 142 3.38 -7.01 -12.21
C ALA A 142 3.75 -6.56 -13.64
N THR A 143 2.79 -6.33 -14.53
CA THR A 143 3.06 -5.82 -15.89
C THR A 143 3.58 -4.39 -15.92
N LEU A 144 3.43 -3.63 -14.82
CA LEU A 144 3.98 -2.28 -14.69
C LEU A 144 5.45 -2.29 -14.29
N ILE A 145 5.94 -3.40 -13.73
CA ILE A 145 7.27 -3.50 -13.14
C ILE A 145 8.30 -3.83 -14.22
N ASP A 146 9.17 -2.87 -14.50
CA ASP A 146 10.28 -3.01 -15.42
C ASP A 146 11.59 -2.76 -14.67
N VAL A 147 12.11 -3.82 -14.04
CA VAL A 147 13.37 -3.78 -13.29
C VAL A 147 14.56 -3.50 -14.20
N PRO A 148 14.71 -4.13 -15.39
CA PRO A 148 15.82 -3.84 -16.30
C PRO A 148 15.96 -2.36 -16.64
N GLN A 149 14.86 -1.70 -17.00
CA GLN A 149 14.84 -0.29 -17.38
C GLN A 149 14.70 0.65 -16.17
N MET A 150 14.46 0.12 -14.97
CA MET A 150 14.14 0.92 -13.78
C MET A 150 13.06 1.97 -14.10
N LYS A 151 11.99 1.53 -14.78
CA LYS A 151 10.95 2.42 -15.28
C LYS A 151 10.23 3.09 -14.11
N PRO A 152 10.25 4.44 -14.03
CA PRO A 152 9.58 5.14 -12.93
C PRO A 152 8.07 4.90 -12.94
N LEU A 153 7.51 4.79 -11.73
CA LEU A 153 6.09 4.62 -11.45
C LEU A 153 5.67 5.63 -10.38
N VAL A 154 4.39 6.01 -10.39
CA VAL A 154 3.76 6.64 -9.23
C VAL A 154 3.40 5.54 -8.24
N HIS A 155 3.72 5.74 -6.97
CA HIS A 155 3.29 4.88 -5.87
C HIS A 155 2.60 5.70 -4.78
N VAL A 156 1.40 5.26 -4.38
CA VAL A 156 0.66 5.84 -3.26
C VAL A 156 0.72 4.89 -2.08
N SER A 157 1.21 5.39 -0.95
CA SER A 157 1.38 4.59 0.27
C SER A 157 1.51 5.52 1.48
N GLY A 158 0.86 5.17 2.57
CA GLY A 158 0.98 5.89 3.85
C GLY A 158 2.43 6.07 4.35
N MET A 159 3.36 5.25 3.89
CA MET A 159 4.78 5.37 4.27
C MET A 159 5.47 6.65 3.76
N PHE A 160 4.94 7.29 2.72
CA PHE A 160 5.49 8.57 2.23
C PHE A 160 5.06 9.78 3.07
N GLY A 161 4.10 9.59 3.98
CA GLY A 161 3.60 10.63 4.88
C GLY A 161 2.57 11.57 4.23
N ALA A 162 1.72 12.14 5.07
CA ALA A 162 0.63 13.01 4.65
C ALA A 162 1.12 14.32 4.01
N ALA A 163 2.29 14.82 4.42
CA ALA A 163 2.90 16.03 3.86
C ALA A 163 3.17 15.94 2.35
N ARG A 164 3.41 14.73 1.83
CA ARG A 164 3.54 14.48 0.38
C ARG A 164 2.27 13.82 -0.21
N GLY A 165 1.12 13.98 0.45
CA GLY A 165 -0.12 13.32 0.04
C GLY A 165 0.01 11.80 -0.07
N ASN A 166 0.87 11.19 0.77
CA ASN A 166 1.17 9.74 0.75
C ASN A 166 1.66 9.23 -0.61
N THR A 167 2.37 10.05 -1.39
CA THR A 167 2.71 9.75 -2.79
C THR A 167 4.19 10.01 -3.06
N SER A 168 4.78 9.21 -3.93
CA SER A 168 6.08 9.50 -4.56
C SER A 168 6.20 8.89 -5.95
N LEU A 169 7.19 9.36 -6.72
CA LEU A 169 7.74 8.63 -7.84
C LEU A 169 8.73 7.59 -7.33
N VAL A 170 8.57 6.35 -7.76
CA VAL A 170 9.43 5.23 -7.39
C VAL A 170 10.00 4.55 -8.62
N ALA A 171 11.11 3.84 -8.46
CA ALA A 171 11.62 2.96 -9.52
C ALA A 171 11.93 1.55 -8.95
N PRO A 172 11.65 0.47 -9.69
CA PRO A 172 11.99 -0.87 -9.25
C PRO A 172 13.50 -1.10 -9.41
N LEU A 173 14.18 -1.51 -8.33
CA LEU A 173 15.59 -1.84 -8.33
C LEU A 173 15.82 -3.34 -8.56
N ALA A 174 15.10 -4.17 -7.83
CA ALA A 174 15.20 -5.63 -7.91
C ALA A 174 13.91 -6.29 -7.40
N TRP A 175 13.73 -7.56 -7.74
CA TRP A 175 12.80 -8.43 -7.01
C TRP A 175 13.40 -8.85 -5.68
N HIS A 176 12.57 -9.03 -4.68
CA HIS A 176 13.02 -9.58 -3.39
C HIS A 176 13.58 -11.00 -3.58
N PRO A 177 14.73 -11.35 -2.99
CA PRO A 177 15.39 -12.63 -3.24
C PRO A 177 14.54 -13.85 -2.85
N GLU A 178 13.73 -13.75 -1.81
CA GLU A 178 12.91 -14.86 -1.28
C GLU A 178 11.41 -14.66 -1.53
N ASN A 179 10.89 -13.45 -1.35
CA ASN A 179 9.46 -13.17 -1.48
C ASN A 179 9.07 -12.77 -2.92
N ARG A 180 8.59 -13.72 -3.70
CA ARG A 180 8.16 -13.53 -5.10
C ARG A 180 7.02 -12.50 -5.28
N ASN A 181 6.37 -12.06 -4.20
CA ASN A 181 5.34 -11.04 -4.27
C ASN A 181 5.87 -9.63 -3.99
N ALA A 182 7.15 -9.49 -3.64
CA ALA A 182 7.74 -8.21 -3.25
C ALA A 182 8.75 -7.69 -4.27
N VAL A 183 8.68 -6.39 -4.51
CA VAL A 183 9.64 -5.64 -5.33
C VAL A 183 10.35 -4.63 -4.45
N ILE A 184 11.68 -4.58 -4.53
CA ILE A 184 12.49 -3.54 -3.89
C ILE A 184 12.42 -2.31 -4.77
N MET A 185 11.84 -1.24 -4.25
CA MET A 185 11.71 0.03 -4.97
C MET A 185 12.45 1.15 -4.25
N VAL A 186 12.98 2.08 -5.02
CA VAL A 186 13.55 3.33 -4.51
C VAL A 186 12.51 4.45 -4.57
N ASP A 187 12.45 5.29 -3.53
CA ASP A 187 11.76 6.57 -3.53
C ASP A 187 12.64 7.60 -4.23
N LEU A 188 12.31 7.94 -5.48
CA LEU A 188 13.10 8.86 -6.30
C LEU A 188 13.09 10.32 -5.78
N ALA A 189 12.18 10.67 -4.89
CA ALA A 189 12.19 11.99 -4.23
C ALA A 189 13.12 12.04 -3.00
N GLY A 190 13.65 10.88 -2.58
CA GLY A 190 14.56 10.75 -1.45
C GLY A 190 16.00 11.20 -1.75
N ASP A 191 16.84 11.17 -0.72
CA ASP A 191 18.27 11.34 -0.84
C ASP A 191 18.92 10.02 -1.30
N MET A 192 19.75 10.09 -2.34
CA MET A 192 20.41 8.90 -2.90
C MET A 192 21.75 8.57 -2.20
N ALA A 193 22.28 9.47 -1.36
CA ALA A 193 23.57 9.25 -0.69
C ALA A 193 23.66 7.92 0.08
N PRO A 194 22.63 7.49 0.85
CA PRO A 194 22.68 6.19 1.52
C PRO A 194 22.85 5.00 0.56
N LEU A 195 22.25 5.07 -0.63
CA LEU A 195 22.36 4.01 -1.63
C LEU A 195 23.73 3.97 -2.32
N LEU A 196 24.39 5.11 -2.42
CA LEU A 196 25.68 5.23 -3.14
C LEU A 196 26.86 4.98 -2.21
N GLU A 197 26.79 5.49 -0.97
CA GLU A 197 27.92 5.59 -0.06
C GLU A 197 28.00 4.46 0.97
N LEU A 198 26.83 3.93 1.43
CA LEU A 198 26.80 2.87 2.43
C LEU A 198 26.98 1.49 1.79
N ASP A 199 27.62 0.57 2.51
CA ASP A 199 27.58 -0.86 2.19
C ASP A 199 26.23 -1.48 2.54
N ALA A 200 26.06 -2.78 2.31
CA ALA A 200 24.76 -3.45 2.51
C ALA A 200 24.34 -3.48 3.99
N ASP A 201 25.32 -3.66 4.91
CA ASP A 201 25.05 -3.77 6.35
C ASP A 201 24.65 -2.41 6.94
N ALA A 202 25.43 -1.36 6.64
CA ALA A 202 25.12 0.00 7.06
C ALA A 202 23.80 0.51 6.42
N LEU A 203 23.51 0.11 5.18
CA LEU A 203 22.24 0.45 4.53
C LEU A 203 21.06 -0.27 5.19
N ARG A 204 21.24 -1.53 5.60
CA ARG A 204 20.25 -2.32 6.35
C ARG A 204 19.97 -1.67 7.70
N GLU A 205 21.01 -1.35 8.47
CA GLU A 205 20.88 -0.63 9.74
C GLU A 205 20.10 0.68 9.53
N ARG A 206 20.48 1.48 8.54
CA ARG A 206 19.80 2.74 8.19
C ARG A 206 18.34 2.55 7.84
N LEU A 207 17.99 1.47 7.14
CA LEU A 207 16.63 1.16 6.71
C LEU A 207 15.72 0.83 7.91
N TYR A 208 16.24 0.09 8.89
CA TYR A 208 15.47 -0.37 10.04
C TYR A 208 15.56 0.56 11.25
N THR A 209 16.43 1.57 11.21
CA THR A 209 16.49 2.59 12.26
C THR A 209 15.23 3.47 12.23
N PRO A 210 14.51 3.61 13.35
CA PRO A 210 13.35 4.49 13.44
C PRO A 210 13.71 5.92 13.03
N ARG A 211 12.81 6.58 12.30
CA ARG A 211 13.08 7.93 11.77
C ARG A 211 13.45 8.96 12.85
N ALA A 212 12.87 8.81 14.03
CA ALA A 212 13.18 9.69 15.18
C ALA A 212 14.61 9.51 15.71
N GLU A 213 15.24 8.36 15.45
CA GLU A 213 16.60 8.03 15.89
C GLU A 213 17.65 8.38 14.83
N LEU A 214 17.26 8.66 13.60
CA LEU A 214 18.18 9.02 12.52
C LEU A 214 18.81 10.41 12.71
N GLY A 215 18.18 11.30 13.50
CA GLY A 215 18.62 12.69 13.62
C GLY A 215 18.68 13.38 12.27
N ASP A 216 19.84 13.94 11.92
CA ASP A 216 20.09 14.64 10.65
C ASP A 216 20.49 13.68 9.51
N LEU A 217 20.64 12.40 9.79
CA LEU A 217 21.03 11.42 8.76
C LEU A 217 19.89 11.14 7.79
N PRO A 218 20.16 11.10 6.47
CA PRO A 218 19.13 10.77 5.50
C PRO A 218 18.67 9.32 5.65
N ALA A 219 17.35 9.11 5.64
CA ALA A 219 16.77 7.77 5.65
C ALA A 219 17.13 6.99 4.37
N ALA A 220 17.22 5.66 4.46
CA ALA A 220 17.38 4.83 3.29
C ALA A 220 16.15 4.97 2.36
N PRO A 221 16.30 5.43 1.10
CA PRO A 221 15.17 5.73 0.22
C PRO A 221 14.63 4.47 -0.47
N ILE A 222 14.64 3.32 0.20
CA ILE A 222 14.14 2.06 -0.35
C ILE A 222 12.99 1.51 0.46
N LYS A 223 12.12 0.77 -0.20
CA LYS A 223 10.99 0.08 0.42
C LYS A 223 10.60 -1.16 -0.34
N LEU A 224 9.96 -2.10 0.35
CA LEU A 224 9.28 -3.22 -0.29
C LEU A 224 7.86 -2.82 -0.71
N VAL A 225 7.51 -3.17 -1.94
CA VAL A 225 6.15 -3.08 -2.44
C VAL A 225 5.63 -4.49 -2.68
N HIS A 226 4.66 -4.90 -1.88
CA HIS A 226 4.04 -6.22 -1.95
C HIS A 226 2.87 -6.20 -2.92
N LEU A 227 3.04 -6.81 -4.11
CA LEU A 227 2.04 -6.80 -5.17
C LEU A 227 0.73 -7.54 -4.80
N ASN A 228 0.80 -8.44 -3.83
CA ASN A 228 -0.37 -9.17 -3.29
C ASN A 228 -1.11 -8.42 -2.16
N LYS A 229 -0.69 -7.19 -1.84
CA LYS A 229 -1.36 -6.31 -0.84
C LYS A 229 -2.06 -5.12 -1.49
N CYS A 230 -2.54 -5.26 -2.72
CA CYS A 230 -3.25 -4.24 -3.48
C CYS A 230 -2.55 -2.85 -3.51
N PRO A 231 -1.24 -2.76 -3.74
CA PRO A 231 -0.56 -1.48 -3.74
C PRO A 231 -1.06 -0.61 -4.89
N VAL A 232 -1.15 0.69 -4.66
CA VAL A 232 -1.42 1.64 -5.74
C VAL A 232 -0.14 1.94 -6.50
N LEU A 233 -0.09 1.48 -7.73
CA LEU A 233 0.98 1.74 -8.70
C LEU A 233 0.38 2.23 -10.02
N ALA A 234 0.99 3.23 -10.62
CA ALA A 234 0.61 3.75 -11.94
C ALA A 234 1.85 4.21 -12.72
N GLN A 235 1.69 4.39 -14.03
CA GLN A 235 2.75 4.99 -14.84
C GLN A 235 3.08 6.40 -14.33
N ALA A 236 4.35 6.81 -14.41
CA ALA A 236 4.81 8.09 -13.87
C ALA A 236 4.04 9.31 -14.42
N ASN A 237 3.63 9.26 -15.69
CA ASN A 237 2.85 10.33 -16.32
C ASN A 237 1.41 10.46 -15.78
N THR A 238 0.95 9.57 -14.91
CA THR A 238 -0.33 9.71 -14.21
C THR A 238 -0.29 10.85 -13.19
N LEU A 239 0.89 11.14 -12.63
CA LEU A 239 1.13 12.30 -11.78
C LEU A 239 1.28 13.53 -12.69
N ARG A 240 0.27 14.40 -12.69
CA ARG A 240 0.29 15.65 -13.46
C ARG A 240 1.29 16.64 -12.82
N PRO A 241 1.94 17.53 -13.58
CA PRO A 241 2.86 18.53 -13.04
C PRO A 241 2.25 19.34 -11.89
N GLN A 242 1.02 19.82 -12.05
CA GLN A 242 0.31 20.58 -11.01
C GLN A 242 0.07 19.80 -9.72
N ASP A 243 -0.14 18.47 -9.83
CA ASP A 243 -0.28 17.62 -8.64
C ASP A 243 1.07 17.37 -7.99
N ALA A 244 2.12 17.18 -8.77
CA ALA A 244 3.48 17.07 -8.25
C ALA A 244 3.89 18.32 -7.47
N ASP A 245 3.63 19.50 -8.04
CA ASP A 245 3.90 20.80 -7.39
C ASP A 245 3.12 20.94 -6.08
N ARG A 246 1.82 20.61 -6.09
CA ARG A 246 0.94 20.64 -4.91
C ARG A 246 1.43 19.69 -3.81
N LEU A 247 2.00 18.55 -4.18
CA LEU A 247 2.52 17.52 -3.26
C LEU A 247 3.99 17.73 -2.88
N GLY A 248 4.63 18.78 -3.39
CA GLY A 248 6.05 19.05 -3.14
C GLY A 248 7.00 18.02 -3.74
N ILE A 249 6.59 17.37 -4.84
CA ILE A 249 7.40 16.37 -5.54
C ILE A 249 8.08 17.01 -6.75
N SER A 250 9.40 17.17 -6.69
CA SER A 250 10.18 17.63 -7.84
C SER A 250 10.36 16.49 -8.86
N ILE A 251 9.61 16.55 -9.96
CA ILE A 251 9.73 15.57 -11.06
C ILE A 251 11.15 15.60 -11.63
N GLN A 252 11.75 16.80 -11.79
CA GLN A 252 13.11 16.94 -12.30
C GLN A 252 14.13 16.20 -11.42
N ARG A 253 14.09 16.39 -10.09
CA ARG A 253 14.95 15.68 -9.15
C ARG A 253 14.75 14.16 -9.22
N CYS A 254 13.50 13.70 -9.33
CA CYS A 254 13.21 12.28 -9.47
C CYS A 254 13.83 11.70 -10.75
N LEU A 255 13.81 12.42 -11.87
CA LEU A 255 14.41 11.99 -13.13
C LEU A 255 15.96 11.96 -13.03
N GLU A 256 16.57 12.97 -12.41
CA GLU A 256 17.99 13.02 -12.13
C GLU A 256 18.44 11.84 -11.25
N ASN A 257 17.71 11.56 -10.18
CA ASN A 257 17.96 10.41 -9.30
C ASN A 257 17.82 9.07 -10.06
N ALA A 258 16.82 8.93 -10.94
CA ALA A 258 16.69 7.75 -11.77
C ALA A 258 17.87 7.56 -12.74
N GLN A 259 18.39 8.64 -13.31
CA GLN A 259 19.59 8.61 -14.16
C GLN A 259 20.83 8.24 -13.36
N LEU A 260 21.01 8.84 -12.17
CA LEU A 260 22.10 8.54 -11.26
C LEU A 260 22.15 7.05 -10.89
N LEU A 261 21.01 6.46 -10.55
CA LEU A 261 20.93 5.04 -10.22
C LEU A 261 21.19 4.12 -11.42
N ARG A 262 20.78 4.50 -12.63
CA ARG A 262 21.12 3.77 -13.85
C ARG A 262 22.62 3.76 -14.14
N ALA A 263 23.30 4.86 -13.80
CA ALA A 263 24.76 4.97 -13.92
C ALA A 263 25.51 4.16 -12.84
N ASN A 264 24.81 3.70 -11.79
CA ASN A 264 25.37 2.96 -10.65
C ASN A 264 24.70 1.59 -10.47
N PRO A 265 24.84 0.65 -11.41
CA PRO A 265 24.14 -0.64 -11.42
C PRO A 265 24.44 -1.52 -10.20
N GLN A 266 25.58 -1.34 -9.53
CA GLN A 266 25.99 -2.04 -8.31
C GLN A 266 24.99 -1.81 -7.14
N VAL A 267 24.23 -0.72 -7.17
CA VAL A 267 23.17 -0.46 -6.17
C VAL A 267 22.15 -1.59 -6.14
N ARG A 268 21.87 -2.23 -7.27
CA ARG A 268 20.88 -3.33 -7.35
C ARG A 268 21.33 -4.56 -6.57
N GLU A 269 22.59 -4.96 -6.68
CA GLU A 269 23.16 -6.09 -5.94
C GLU A 269 23.16 -5.77 -4.43
N LYS A 270 23.55 -4.53 -4.09
CA LYS A 270 23.55 -4.04 -2.71
C LYS A 270 22.16 -4.14 -2.08
N VAL A 271 21.11 -3.63 -2.72
CA VAL A 271 19.76 -3.67 -2.15
C VAL A 271 19.19 -5.10 -2.06
N VAL A 272 19.58 -6.01 -2.95
CA VAL A 272 19.26 -7.42 -2.81
C VAL A 272 19.92 -8.00 -1.56
N ALA A 273 21.19 -7.70 -1.30
CA ALA A 273 21.89 -8.14 -0.10
C ALA A 273 21.27 -7.59 1.19
N VAL A 274 20.76 -6.35 1.16
CA VAL A 274 20.02 -5.76 2.32
C VAL A 274 18.86 -6.64 2.76
N TYR A 275 18.17 -7.29 1.83
CA TYR A 275 16.98 -8.11 2.11
C TYR A 275 17.24 -9.64 2.12
N ALA A 276 18.42 -10.09 1.69
CA ALA A 276 18.76 -11.51 1.64
C ALA A 276 19.05 -12.13 3.02
N GLU A 277 19.48 -11.30 3.98
CA GLU A 277 19.83 -11.73 5.34
C GLU A 277 18.73 -11.32 6.33
N ALA A 278 17.47 -11.61 6.00
CA ALA A 278 16.41 -11.47 6.98
C ALA A 278 16.68 -12.44 8.16
N GLU A 279 16.50 -11.95 9.39
CA GLU A 279 16.54 -12.85 10.55
C GLU A 279 15.57 -14.02 10.33
N PRO A 280 15.95 -15.24 10.71
CA PRO A 280 15.05 -16.39 10.60
C PRO A 280 13.74 -16.08 11.30
N PHE A 281 12.63 -16.38 10.64
CA PHE A 281 11.31 -16.23 11.25
C PHE A 281 11.27 -17.08 12.53
N VAL A 282 11.06 -16.45 13.68
CA VAL A 282 10.82 -17.13 14.94
C VAL A 282 9.31 -17.21 15.15
N PRO A 283 8.72 -18.42 15.13
CA PRO A 283 7.29 -18.56 15.38
C PRO A 283 6.91 -17.98 16.73
N SER A 284 5.77 -17.32 16.81
CA SER A 284 5.22 -16.88 18.08
C SER A 284 4.98 -18.09 19.00
N GLU A 285 5.31 -17.98 20.28
CA GLU A 285 4.94 -18.99 21.28
C GLU A 285 3.41 -19.08 21.46
N ASN A 286 2.69 -18.03 21.13
CA ASN A 286 1.23 -18.02 21.13
C ASN A 286 0.70 -18.70 19.87
N VAL A 287 0.10 -19.88 20.03
CA VAL A 287 -0.50 -20.68 18.94
C VAL A 287 -1.52 -19.89 18.13
N ASP A 288 -2.28 -19.00 18.78
CA ASP A 288 -3.28 -18.15 18.11
C ASP A 288 -2.67 -17.06 17.22
N ALA A 289 -1.39 -16.77 17.40
CA ALA A 289 -0.64 -15.82 16.58
C ALA A 289 0.23 -16.51 15.51
N GLN A 290 0.27 -17.85 15.49
CA GLN A 290 1.00 -18.63 14.50
C GLN A 290 0.19 -18.76 13.22
N LEU A 291 0.22 -17.71 12.40
CA LEU A 291 -0.42 -17.73 11.08
C LEU A 291 0.53 -18.17 10.00
N TYR A 292 1.09 -19.26 9.92
CA TYR A 292 2.03 -19.74 8.91
C TYR A 292 3.49 -19.35 9.07
N ASN A 293 4.23 -20.35 9.14
CA ASN A 293 5.63 -20.36 8.77
C ASN A 293 5.77 -20.58 7.27
#